data_e051fecf961a3c2db1f024c6ae02e7c4
#
_entry.id   e051fecf961a3c2db1f024c6ae02e7c4
#
_cell.length_a   1.000
_cell.length_b   1.000
_cell.length_c   1.000
_cell.angle_alpha   90.00
_cell.angle_beta   90.00
_cell.angle_gamma   90.00
#
_symmetry.space_group_name_H-M   'P 1'
#
loop_
_entity.id
_entity.type
_entity.pdbx_description
1 polymer ?
#
loop_
_entity_poly.entity_id
_entity_poly.type
_entity_poly.pdbx_seq_one_letter_code
_entity_poly.pdbx_strand_id
1 'polypeptide(L)'
;MNYLFTSESVSEGHPDKVADQISDAILDEFLAYDPQSKVACETLVTTGQVVVAGEVKSNAYIDLMDVTRRVIDSIGYNRSELKFDAEACGVLSALHEQSADINRGVEREELENQGAGDQGMMFGYACNETDSYMPLPLDLSHRLLKELSNTRREGKEMTYLRPDSKSQVTVEYTPEGKPARIHTIVISTQHDDFIKPCEGKTQEQADEEMLSIIKNDVASIVIPRVIAQLPEKVKALFDDNYILHVNPTGKFVIGGPHGDTGLTGRKIIVDTYGGRGAHGGGAFSGKDPSKVDRSAAYAARHIAKTLVMAGGADEALVQVAYAIGVAEPVSLYVNTNGTAKVDKTDAEISAIVKEIFDMRPYAIERRLKLRNPIYQETASYGHMGRTPMTITKTFTSKYEGTKTMEVELFTWEKDDYVNVIKKQFDI
;
A
#
# COMPACT_ATOMS: atom_id res chain seq x y z
N MET A 1 -27.50 10.93 14.94
CA MET A 1 -27.81 9.64 14.29
C MET A 1 -26.50 9.02 13.89
N ASN A 2 -26.29 7.74 14.18
CA ASN A 2 -25.10 7.03 13.73
C ASN A 2 -25.05 6.98 12.19
N TYR A 3 -23.86 6.80 11.64
CA TYR A 3 -23.65 6.67 10.20
C TYR A 3 -22.69 5.53 9.88
N LEU A 4 -22.71 5.04 8.66
CA LEU A 4 -21.85 3.96 8.19
C LEU A 4 -20.74 4.54 7.31
N PHE A 5 -19.51 4.04 7.52
CA PHE A 5 -18.37 4.32 6.65
C PHE A 5 -17.67 3.02 6.27
N THR A 6 -17.27 2.91 5.02
CA THR A 6 -16.72 1.68 4.43
C THR A 6 -15.38 1.95 3.80
N SER A 7 -14.43 1.03 4.00
CA SER A 7 -13.19 0.95 3.23
C SER A 7 -12.99 -0.46 2.70
N GLU A 8 -12.17 -0.57 1.66
CA GLU A 8 -11.82 -1.84 1.03
C GLU A 8 -10.32 -2.06 0.96
N SER A 9 -9.92 -3.30 0.77
CA SER A 9 -8.57 -3.71 0.47
C SER A 9 -8.55 -4.82 -0.57
N VAL A 10 -7.39 -5.02 -1.20
CA VAL A 10 -7.12 -6.13 -2.10
C VAL A 10 -5.82 -6.82 -1.71
N SER A 11 -5.72 -8.13 -1.97
CA SER A 11 -4.55 -8.92 -1.62
C SER A 11 -3.36 -8.68 -2.55
N GLU A 12 -2.21 -9.21 -2.16
CA GLU A 12 -1.00 -9.24 -2.99
C GLU A 12 -1.20 -9.90 -4.35
N GLY A 13 -2.17 -10.83 -4.47
CA GLY A 13 -2.50 -11.54 -5.70
C GLY A 13 -3.53 -10.85 -6.59
N HIS A 14 -4.12 -9.73 -6.14
CA HIS A 14 -4.99 -8.94 -7.01
C HIS A 14 -4.21 -8.39 -8.22
N PRO A 15 -4.77 -8.41 -9.45
CA PRO A 15 -4.02 -8.03 -10.66
C PRO A 15 -3.31 -6.67 -10.56
N ASP A 16 -3.98 -5.63 -10.07
CA ASP A 16 -3.35 -4.32 -9.91
C ASP A 16 -2.19 -4.36 -8.89
N LYS A 17 -2.31 -5.17 -7.83
CA LYS A 17 -1.22 -5.29 -6.83
C LYS A 17 -0.08 -6.19 -7.32
N VAL A 18 -0.34 -7.15 -8.20
CA VAL A 18 0.72 -7.87 -8.93
C VAL A 18 1.53 -6.88 -9.77
N ALA A 19 0.86 -5.97 -10.50
CA ALA A 19 1.50 -4.94 -11.30
C ALA A 19 2.35 -3.99 -10.44
N ASP A 20 1.80 -3.51 -9.32
CA ASP A 20 2.51 -2.64 -8.37
C ASP A 20 3.77 -3.30 -7.81
N GLN A 21 3.67 -4.57 -7.39
CA GLN A 21 4.81 -5.33 -6.84
C GLN A 21 5.92 -5.55 -7.87
N ILE A 22 5.56 -5.81 -9.13
CA ILE A 22 6.55 -5.94 -10.21
C ILE A 22 7.27 -4.60 -10.44
N SER A 23 6.51 -3.50 -10.55
CA SER A 23 7.07 -2.16 -10.75
C SER A 23 8.00 -1.73 -9.61
N ASP A 24 7.63 -2.00 -8.36
CA ASP A 24 8.45 -1.66 -7.19
C ASP A 24 9.66 -2.59 -7.02
N ALA A 25 9.55 -3.86 -7.38
CA ALA A 25 10.70 -4.76 -7.38
C ALA A 25 11.75 -4.34 -8.44
N ILE A 26 11.31 -3.91 -9.62
CA ILE A 26 12.20 -3.36 -10.65
C ILE A 26 12.88 -2.08 -10.16
N LEU A 27 12.13 -1.18 -9.50
CA LEU A 27 12.70 0.01 -8.89
C LEU A 27 13.76 -0.35 -7.84
N ASP A 28 13.47 -1.31 -6.95
CA ASP A 28 14.39 -1.74 -5.91
C ASP A 28 15.68 -2.33 -6.49
N GLU A 29 15.61 -3.12 -7.56
CA GLU A 29 16.79 -3.65 -8.24
C GLU A 29 17.68 -2.52 -8.78
N PHE A 30 17.11 -1.50 -9.44
CA PHE A 30 17.88 -0.36 -9.90
C PHE A 30 18.55 0.39 -8.75
N LEU A 31 17.78 0.71 -7.68
CA LEU A 31 18.31 1.44 -6.54
C LEU A 31 19.36 0.66 -5.76
N ALA A 32 19.28 -0.66 -5.72
CA ALA A 32 20.26 -1.51 -5.07
C ALA A 32 21.65 -1.36 -5.68
N TYR A 33 21.75 -1.25 -7.00
CA TYR A 33 23.02 -1.15 -7.71
C TYR A 33 23.43 0.30 -8.04
N ASP A 34 22.45 1.17 -8.32
CA ASP A 34 22.65 2.61 -8.50
C ASP A 34 21.62 3.43 -7.73
N PRO A 35 21.94 3.92 -6.52
CA PRO A 35 21.02 4.73 -5.71
C PRO A 35 20.57 6.04 -6.37
N GLN A 36 21.28 6.50 -7.43
CA GLN A 36 20.91 7.70 -8.16
C GLN A 36 19.99 7.42 -9.35
N SER A 37 19.58 6.17 -9.56
CA SER A 37 18.65 5.80 -10.60
C SER A 37 17.39 6.66 -10.59
N LYS A 38 16.97 7.08 -11.78
CA LYS A 38 15.66 7.70 -12.05
C LYS A 38 14.80 6.65 -12.74
N VAL A 39 13.67 6.33 -12.11
CA VAL A 39 12.80 5.25 -12.58
C VAL A 39 11.36 5.74 -12.55
N ALA A 40 10.67 5.56 -13.66
CA ALA A 40 9.24 5.63 -13.78
C ALA A 40 8.81 4.37 -14.54
N CYS A 41 8.45 3.33 -13.80
CA CYS A 41 8.17 2.00 -14.33
C CYS A 41 6.71 1.64 -14.07
N GLU A 42 5.98 1.35 -15.12
CA GLU A 42 4.59 0.91 -15.06
C GLU A 42 4.48 -0.50 -15.63
N THR A 43 3.60 -1.29 -15.04
CA THR A 43 3.38 -2.69 -15.41
C THR A 43 1.91 -2.91 -15.73
N LEU A 44 1.65 -3.63 -16.82
CA LEU A 44 0.36 -4.23 -17.14
C LEU A 44 0.49 -5.74 -17.01
N VAL A 45 -0.46 -6.37 -16.32
CA VAL A 45 -0.59 -7.82 -16.25
C VAL A 45 -1.95 -8.26 -16.75
N THR A 46 -1.97 -9.32 -17.55
CA THR A 46 -3.22 -9.91 -18.07
C THR A 46 -3.01 -11.41 -18.31
N THR A 47 -3.98 -12.11 -18.89
CA THR A 47 -3.88 -13.55 -19.16
C THR A 47 -2.57 -13.91 -19.85
N GLY A 48 -1.71 -14.65 -19.17
CA GLY A 48 -0.47 -15.18 -19.71
C GLY A 48 0.58 -14.14 -20.10
N GLN A 49 0.43 -12.85 -19.71
CA GLN A 49 1.31 -11.79 -20.20
C GLN A 49 1.55 -10.69 -19.18
N VAL A 50 2.79 -10.19 -19.19
CA VAL A 50 3.25 -8.98 -18.48
C VAL A 50 3.87 -8.02 -19.49
N VAL A 51 3.52 -6.75 -19.42
CA VAL A 51 4.16 -5.66 -20.16
C VAL A 51 4.71 -4.66 -19.16
N VAL A 52 6.02 -4.42 -19.22
CA VAL A 52 6.72 -3.42 -18.40
C VAL A 52 7.10 -2.26 -19.32
N ALA A 53 6.65 -1.05 -18.99
CA ALA A 53 6.88 0.15 -19.80
C ALA A 53 7.32 1.32 -18.93
N GLY A 54 7.91 2.35 -19.53
CA GLY A 54 8.30 3.57 -18.85
C GLY A 54 9.72 4.03 -19.15
N GLU A 55 10.27 4.89 -18.29
CA GLU A 55 11.56 5.53 -18.48
C GLU A 55 12.51 5.22 -17.33
N VAL A 56 13.76 4.95 -17.67
CA VAL A 56 14.84 4.68 -16.71
C VAL A 56 16.10 5.45 -17.11
N LYS A 57 16.75 6.08 -16.12
CA LYS A 57 18.12 6.57 -16.21
C LYS A 57 18.92 5.94 -15.07
N SER A 58 19.82 5.04 -15.38
CA SER A 58 20.62 4.29 -14.39
C SER A 58 21.94 3.87 -14.99
N ASN A 59 22.96 3.72 -14.15
CA ASN A 59 24.20 3.05 -14.51
C ASN A 59 24.14 1.53 -14.30
N ALA A 60 23.11 1.04 -13.61
CA ALA A 60 22.92 -0.39 -13.36
C ALA A 60 22.22 -1.07 -14.55
N TYR A 61 22.55 -2.33 -14.77
CA TYR A 61 21.84 -3.20 -15.71
C TYR A 61 21.16 -4.34 -14.97
N ILE A 62 19.85 -4.46 -15.13
CA ILE A 62 19.06 -5.48 -14.45
C ILE A 62 18.38 -6.45 -15.42
N ASP A 63 18.14 -7.68 -14.99
CA ASP A 63 17.36 -8.67 -15.73
C ASP A 63 15.87 -8.54 -15.39
N LEU A 64 15.17 -7.70 -16.16
CA LEU A 64 13.73 -7.43 -15.96
C LEU A 64 12.87 -8.69 -15.96
N MET A 65 13.24 -9.67 -16.79
CA MET A 65 12.50 -10.92 -16.91
C MET A 65 12.64 -11.76 -15.63
N ASP A 66 13.85 -11.86 -15.12
CA ASP A 66 14.12 -12.59 -13.87
C ASP A 66 13.41 -11.93 -12.68
N VAL A 67 13.51 -10.61 -12.53
CA VAL A 67 12.82 -9.86 -11.47
C VAL A 67 11.31 -10.08 -11.54
N THR A 68 10.72 -9.94 -12.72
CA THR A 68 9.27 -10.12 -12.93
C THR A 68 8.83 -11.52 -12.51
N ARG A 69 9.54 -12.56 -12.96
CA ARG A 69 9.21 -13.96 -12.65
C ARG A 69 9.33 -14.26 -11.16
N ARG A 70 10.39 -13.79 -10.49
CA ARG A 70 10.56 -13.94 -9.05
C ARG A 70 9.41 -13.32 -8.26
N VAL A 71 8.92 -12.16 -8.65
CA VAL A 71 7.78 -11.51 -8.02
C VAL A 71 6.51 -12.35 -8.19
N ILE A 72 6.21 -12.78 -9.41
CA ILE A 72 5.01 -13.58 -9.72
C ILE A 72 5.02 -14.89 -8.91
N ASP A 73 6.16 -15.58 -8.87
CA ASP A 73 6.32 -16.81 -8.08
C ASP A 73 6.13 -16.57 -6.58
N SER A 74 6.74 -15.50 -6.05
CA SER A 74 6.66 -15.13 -4.63
C SER A 74 5.23 -14.80 -4.17
N ILE A 75 4.39 -14.29 -5.05
CA ILE A 75 2.95 -14.04 -4.80
C ILE A 75 2.18 -15.37 -4.71
N GLY A 76 2.65 -16.40 -5.42
CA GLY A 76 2.03 -17.72 -5.45
C GLY A 76 1.33 -18.07 -6.78
N TYR A 77 1.62 -17.32 -7.84
CA TYR A 77 1.26 -17.66 -9.20
C TYR A 77 2.34 -18.57 -9.80
N ASN A 78 2.35 -19.83 -9.38
CA ASN A 78 3.35 -20.84 -9.71
C ASN A 78 2.72 -22.16 -10.20
N ARG A 79 1.48 -22.10 -10.68
CA ARG A 79 0.75 -23.26 -11.20
C ARG A 79 0.07 -22.90 -12.52
N SER A 80 0.22 -23.74 -13.53
CA SER A 80 -0.34 -23.54 -14.86
C SER A 80 -1.88 -23.47 -14.88
N GLU A 81 -2.54 -24.09 -13.90
CA GLU A 81 -4.00 -24.06 -13.76
C GLU A 81 -4.56 -22.65 -13.51
N LEU A 82 -3.73 -21.76 -12.93
CA LEU A 82 -4.09 -20.36 -12.68
C LEU A 82 -4.08 -19.51 -13.96
N LYS A 83 -3.59 -20.06 -15.10
CA LYS A 83 -3.52 -19.39 -16.42
C LYS A 83 -2.70 -18.08 -16.43
N PHE A 84 -1.98 -17.85 -15.37
CA PHE A 84 -0.96 -16.83 -15.19
C PHE A 84 0.04 -17.39 -14.18
N ASP A 85 1.24 -17.69 -14.60
CA ASP A 85 2.28 -18.28 -13.75
C ASP A 85 3.68 -17.77 -14.11
N ALA A 86 4.57 -17.87 -13.13
CA ALA A 86 5.92 -17.31 -13.21
C ALA A 86 6.77 -17.88 -14.36
N GLU A 87 6.57 -19.17 -14.72
CA GLU A 87 7.38 -19.86 -15.73
C GLU A 87 6.86 -19.59 -17.14
N ALA A 88 5.52 -19.63 -17.34
CA ALA A 88 4.90 -19.65 -18.65
C ALA A 88 4.46 -18.28 -19.18
N CYS A 89 4.26 -17.27 -18.32
CA CYS A 89 3.82 -15.96 -18.78
C CYS A 89 4.86 -15.28 -19.70
N GLY A 90 4.38 -14.65 -20.76
CA GLY A 90 5.20 -13.78 -21.62
C GLY A 90 5.56 -12.50 -20.88
N VAL A 91 6.82 -12.06 -20.95
CA VAL A 91 7.27 -10.78 -20.38
C VAL A 91 7.79 -9.91 -21.52
N LEU A 92 7.15 -8.76 -21.75
CA LEU A 92 7.54 -7.77 -22.74
C LEU A 92 8.08 -6.53 -22.03
N SER A 93 9.18 -5.99 -22.54
CA SER A 93 9.75 -4.73 -22.05
C SER A 93 9.63 -3.64 -23.11
N ALA A 94 9.09 -2.50 -22.70
CA ALA A 94 9.06 -1.24 -23.43
C ALA A 94 9.66 -0.12 -22.56
N LEU A 95 10.67 -0.45 -21.74
CA LEU A 95 11.46 0.55 -21.01
C LEU A 95 12.45 1.21 -21.96
N HIS A 96 12.57 2.53 -21.86
CA HIS A 96 13.50 3.34 -22.64
C HIS A 96 14.20 4.37 -21.75
N GLU A 97 15.20 5.05 -22.32
CA GLU A 97 15.97 6.07 -21.62
C GLU A 97 15.13 7.32 -21.35
N GLN A 98 15.27 7.91 -20.16
CA GLN A 98 14.55 9.13 -19.78
C GLN A 98 14.93 10.32 -20.67
N SER A 99 13.93 11.14 -21.04
CA SER A 99 14.13 12.36 -21.82
C SER A 99 15.08 13.35 -21.13
N ALA A 100 16.04 13.87 -21.89
CA ALA A 100 17.00 14.88 -21.42
C ALA A 100 16.33 16.20 -20.99
N ASP A 101 15.15 16.52 -21.54
CA ASP A 101 14.44 17.77 -21.22
C ASP A 101 13.83 17.78 -19.83
N ILE A 102 13.27 16.65 -19.39
CA ILE A 102 12.74 16.48 -18.03
C ILE A 102 13.88 16.60 -17.02
N ASN A 103 15.03 16.03 -17.33
CA ASN A 103 16.19 16.01 -16.46
C ASN A 103 16.75 17.39 -16.14
N ARG A 104 16.74 18.33 -17.12
CA ARG A 104 17.21 19.72 -16.94
C ARG A 104 16.40 20.51 -15.91
N GLY A 105 15.11 20.18 -15.74
CA GLY A 105 14.23 20.83 -14.77
C GLY A 105 14.48 20.38 -13.33
N VAL A 106 15.00 19.18 -13.15
CA VAL A 106 15.11 18.51 -11.84
C VAL A 106 16.54 18.58 -11.29
N GLU A 107 17.56 18.30 -12.12
CA GLU A 107 18.97 18.28 -11.70
C GLU A 107 19.52 19.70 -11.50
N ARG A 108 20.21 19.92 -10.38
CA ARG A 108 20.92 21.15 -10.04
C ARG A 108 22.33 20.81 -9.57
N GLU A 109 23.28 21.74 -9.74
CA GLU A 109 24.66 21.59 -9.22
C GLU A 109 24.66 21.39 -7.70
N GLU A 110 23.82 22.14 -6.98
CA GLU A 110 23.57 21.94 -5.56
C GLU A 110 22.34 21.03 -5.38
N LEU A 111 22.56 19.82 -4.86
CA LEU A 111 21.51 18.81 -4.67
C LEU A 111 20.35 19.31 -3.79
N GLU A 112 20.63 20.21 -2.85
CA GLU A 112 19.61 20.81 -1.98
C GLU A 112 18.60 21.66 -2.74
N ASN A 113 18.94 22.12 -3.93
CA ASN A 113 18.10 22.91 -4.83
C ASN A 113 17.44 22.03 -5.92
N GLN A 114 17.52 20.70 -5.81
CA GLN A 114 16.83 19.79 -6.71
C GLN A 114 15.35 20.17 -6.79
N GLY A 115 14.87 20.47 -8.00
CA GLY A 115 13.47 20.81 -8.24
C GLY A 115 12.56 19.59 -8.14
N ALA A 116 11.27 19.82 -7.88
CA ALA A 116 10.27 18.78 -7.96
C ALA A 116 10.17 18.20 -9.37
N GLY A 117 10.11 16.87 -9.48
CA GLY A 117 10.06 16.17 -10.76
C GLY A 117 8.76 16.37 -11.53
N ASP A 118 7.71 16.85 -10.85
CA ASP A 118 6.42 17.18 -11.43
C ASP A 118 5.72 18.26 -10.61
N GLN A 119 4.67 18.84 -11.17
CA GLN A 119 3.68 19.60 -10.43
C GLN A 119 2.67 18.66 -9.78
N GLY A 120 2.02 19.11 -8.70
CA GLY A 120 0.94 18.34 -8.10
C GLY A 120 0.67 18.71 -6.66
N MET A 121 -0.34 18.10 -6.10
CA MET A 121 -0.66 18.15 -4.68
C MET A 121 -0.68 16.75 -4.10
N MET A 122 -0.05 16.57 -2.96
CA MET A 122 0.07 15.31 -2.25
C MET A 122 -0.52 15.45 -0.86
N PHE A 123 -1.04 14.35 -0.33
CA PHE A 123 -1.74 14.36 0.95
C PHE A 123 -1.17 13.31 1.90
N GLY A 124 -1.13 13.67 3.17
CA GLY A 124 -0.95 12.76 4.30
C GLY A 124 -2.16 12.86 5.23
N TYR A 125 -2.55 11.74 5.83
CA TYR A 125 -3.63 11.68 6.80
C TYR A 125 -3.24 10.77 7.96
N ALA A 126 -3.75 11.08 9.15
CA ALA A 126 -3.69 10.22 10.32
C ALA A 126 -4.90 10.49 11.22
N CYS A 127 -5.33 9.46 11.95
CA CYS A 127 -6.37 9.57 12.98
C CYS A 127 -6.03 8.62 14.15
N ASN A 128 -6.64 8.86 15.32
CA ASN A 128 -6.39 8.06 16.53
C ASN A 128 -7.31 6.85 16.69
N GLU A 129 -7.96 6.39 15.60
CA GLU A 129 -8.87 5.25 15.65
C GLU A 129 -8.15 3.92 15.94
N THR A 130 -6.94 3.78 15.41
CA THR A 130 -6.10 2.58 15.55
C THR A 130 -4.70 2.93 16.09
N ASP A 131 -3.98 1.94 16.58
CA ASP A 131 -2.60 2.12 17.06
C ASP A 131 -1.61 2.41 15.92
N SER A 132 -1.99 2.09 14.67
CA SER A 132 -1.27 2.48 13.46
C SER A 132 -1.59 3.90 12.97
N TYR A 133 -2.50 4.61 13.66
CA TYR A 133 -3.00 5.94 13.25
C TYR A 133 -3.66 5.94 11.87
N MET A 134 -4.34 4.84 11.55
CA MET A 134 -5.08 4.63 10.31
C MET A 134 -6.58 4.54 10.56
N PRO A 135 -7.42 4.85 9.54
CA PRO A 135 -8.85 4.62 9.60
C PRO A 135 -9.17 3.15 9.88
N LEU A 136 -10.01 2.88 10.87
CA LEU A 136 -10.32 1.53 11.33
C LEU A 136 -10.85 0.59 10.22
N PRO A 137 -11.79 1.01 9.33
CA PRO A 137 -12.30 0.11 8.29
C PRO A 137 -11.21 -0.33 7.32
N LEU A 138 -10.25 0.54 6.98
CA LEU A 138 -9.13 0.21 6.11
C LEU A 138 -8.13 -0.72 6.81
N ASP A 139 -7.73 -0.40 8.05
CA ASP A 139 -6.80 -1.22 8.82
C ASP A 139 -7.34 -2.66 8.96
N LEU A 140 -8.62 -2.82 9.29
CA LEU A 140 -9.27 -4.13 9.37
C LEU A 140 -9.32 -4.83 8.01
N SER A 141 -9.62 -4.11 6.93
CA SER A 141 -9.63 -4.68 5.58
C SER A 141 -8.25 -5.23 5.18
N HIS A 142 -7.17 -4.50 5.47
CA HIS A 142 -5.80 -4.98 5.24
C HIS A 142 -5.46 -6.20 6.10
N ARG A 143 -5.80 -6.17 7.40
CA ARG A 143 -5.51 -7.29 8.32
C ARG A 143 -6.21 -8.57 7.91
N LEU A 144 -7.47 -8.50 7.49
CA LEU A 144 -8.23 -9.67 7.01
C LEU A 144 -7.56 -10.33 5.82
N LEU A 145 -7.12 -9.55 4.83
CA LEU A 145 -6.45 -10.11 3.64
C LEU A 145 -5.02 -10.57 3.92
N LYS A 146 -4.30 -9.89 4.79
CA LYS A 146 -2.98 -10.32 5.21
C LYS A 146 -3.05 -11.66 5.94
N GLU A 147 -4.05 -11.83 6.84
CA GLU A 147 -4.26 -13.10 7.54
C GLU A 147 -4.71 -14.21 6.57
N LEU A 148 -5.56 -13.89 5.61
CA LEU A 148 -5.96 -14.84 4.56
C LEU A 148 -4.75 -15.31 3.73
N SER A 149 -3.86 -14.40 3.36
CA SER A 149 -2.60 -14.73 2.67
C SER A 149 -1.65 -15.55 3.56
N ASN A 150 -1.55 -15.22 4.85
CA ASN A 150 -0.75 -16.01 5.79
C ASN A 150 -1.28 -17.45 5.88
N THR A 151 -2.59 -17.61 6.05
CA THR A 151 -3.25 -18.93 6.11
C THR A 151 -2.97 -19.72 4.82
N ARG A 152 -3.07 -19.09 3.65
CA ARG A 152 -2.71 -19.70 2.36
C ARG A 152 -1.25 -20.16 2.32
N ARG A 153 -0.33 -19.31 2.77
CA ARG A 153 1.12 -19.58 2.77
C ARG A 153 1.53 -20.65 3.78
N GLU A 154 0.84 -20.76 4.90
CA GLU A 154 1.03 -21.83 5.89
C GLU A 154 0.72 -23.21 5.30
N GLY A 155 -0.23 -23.31 4.37
CA GLY A 155 -0.59 -24.55 3.68
C GLY A 155 -1.13 -25.66 4.59
N LYS A 156 -1.67 -25.30 5.75
CA LYS A 156 -2.21 -26.22 6.77
C LYS A 156 -3.73 -26.25 6.78
N GLU A 157 -4.32 -25.08 6.91
CA GLU A 157 -5.76 -24.84 6.89
C GLU A 157 -6.13 -24.14 5.58
N MET A 158 -7.37 -24.24 5.15
CA MET A 158 -7.88 -23.61 3.92
C MET A 158 -6.92 -23.81 2.71
N THR A 159 -6.42 -25.03 2.51
CA THR A 159 -5.40 -25.33 1.47
C THR A 159 -5.86 -25.08 0.03
N TYR A 160 -7.14 -24.86 -0.13
CA TYR A 160 -7.79 -24.50 -1.38
C TYR A 160 -7.65 -23.00 -1.75
N LEU A 161 -7.13 -22.14 -0.88
CA LEU A 161 -6.96 -20.71 -1.14
C LEU A 161 -5.97 -20.45 -2.27
N ARG A 162 -6.27 -19.39 -3.08
CA ARG A 162 -5.40 -18.90 -4.15
C ARG A 162 -5.12 -17.41 -3.95
N PRO A 163 -4.13 -16.83 -4.68
CA PRO A 163 -3.56 -15.54 -4.31
C PRO A 163 -4.52 -14.33 -4.35
N ASP A 164 -5.52 -14.33 -5.25
CA ASP A 164 -6.39 -13.18 -5.44
C ASP A 164 -7.50 -13.13 -4.38
N SER A 165 -7.66 -11.98 -3.77
CA SER A 165 -8.77 -11.74 -2.83
C SER A 165 -9.04 -10.26 -2.62
N LYS A 166 -10.26 -9.95 -2.16
CA LYS A 166 -10.72 -8.61 -1.80
C LYS A 166 -11.44 -8.66 -0.46
N SER A 167 -11.34 -7.58 0.30
CA SER A 167 -12.12 -7.38 1.53
C SER A 167 -12.74 -5.99 1.56
N GLN A 168 -13.84 -5.89 2.28
CA GLN A 168 -14.49 -4.61 2.56
C GLN A 168 -15.02 -4.66 3.98
N VAL A 169 -14.74 -3.62 4.76
CA VAL A 169 -15.24 -3.49 6.14
C VAL A 169 -16.05 -2.21 6.26
N THR A 170 -17.26 -2.35 6.79
CA THR A 170 -18.14 -1.22 7.14
C THR A 170 -18.19 -1.10 8.65
N VAL A 171 -17.88 0.08 9.14
CA VAL A 171 -17.94 0.45 10.56
C VAL A 171 -19.08 1.42 10.79
N GLU A 172 -19.85 1.21 11.84
CA GLU A 172 -20.83 2.18 12.32
C GLU A 172 -20.15 3.17 13.26
N TYR A 173 -20.39 4.46 13.02
CA TYR A 173 -19.83 5.59 13.77
C TYR A 173 -20.90 6.34 14.53
N THR A 174 -20.55 6.86 15.70
CA THR A 174 -21.41 7.82 16.42
C THR A 174 -21.47 9.17 15.70
N PRO A 175 -22.42 10.07 16.04
CA PRO A 175 -22.46 11.42 15.48
C PRO A 175 -21.17 12.23 15.71
N GLU A 176 -20.41 11.89 16.75
CA GLU A 176 -19.13 12.50 17.11
C GLU A 176 -17.93 11.90 16.34
N GLY A 177 -18.21 11.01 15.38
CA GLY A 177 -17.17 10.40 14.54
C GLY A 177 -16.36 9.27 15.21
N LYS A 178 -16.85 8.67 16.31
CA LYS A 178 -16.16 7.57 16.98
C LYS A 178 -16.69 6.22 16.50
N PRO A 179 -15.82 5.22 16.26
CA PRO A 179 -16.25 3.86 15.93
C PRO A 179 -17.16 3.30 17.05
N ALA A 180 -18.33 2.78 16.69
CA ALA A 180 -19.31 2.23 17.59
C ALA A 180 -19.41 0.70 17.52
N ARG A 181 -19.39 0.13 16.29
CA ARG A 181 -19.38 -1.33 16.05
C ARG A 181 -18.96 -1.67 14.64
N ILE A 182 -18.52 -2.90 14.45
CA ILE A 182 -18.33 -3.47 13.11
C ILE A 182 -19.72 -3.85 12.58
N HIS A 183 -20.10 -3.27 11.44
CA HIS A 183 -21.42 -3.49 10.84
C HIS A 183 -21.41 -4.62 9.81
N THR A 184 -20.45 -4.59 8.84
CA THR A 184 -20.42 -5.57 7.75
C THR A 184 -18.98 -5.90 7.40
N ILE A 185 -18.71 -7.18 7.14
CA ILE A 185 -17.46 -7.69 6.58
C ILE A 185 -17.80 -8.42 5.28
N VAL A 186 -17.12 -8.06 4.20
CA VAL A 186 -17.19 -8.76 2.91
C VAL A 186 -15.81 -9.30 2.59
N ILE A 187 -15.71 -10.58 2.25
CA ILE A 187 -14.48 -11.21 1.76
C ILE A 187 -14.81 -11.97 0.48
N SER A 188 -14.07 -11.67 -0.58
CA SER A 188 -14.06 -12.46 -1.82
C SER A 188 -12.67 -13.04 -2.00
N THR A 189 -12.56 -14.36 -2.06
CA THR A 189 -11.26 -15.04 -2.17
C THR A 189 -11.27 -16.06 -3.29
N GLN A 190 -10.21 -16.05 -4.10
CA GLN A 190 -9.95 -17.06 -5.10
C GLN A 190 -9.63 -18.39 -4.40
N HIS A 191 -10.17 -19.49 -4.96
CA HIS A 191 -10.02 -20.83 -4.41
C HIS A 191 -10.01 -21.88 -5.52
N ASP A 192 -9.51 -23.07 -5.19
CA ASP A 192 -9.66 -24.23 -6.07
C ASP A 192 -11.13 -24.66 -6.16
N ASP A 193 -11.46 -25.29 -7.24
CA ASP A 193 -12.74 -25.98 -7.42
C ASP A 193 -12.64 -27.38 -6.75
N PHE A 194 -12.63 -27.39 -5.40
CA PHE A 194 -12.24 -28.57 -4.60
C PHE A 194 -13.39 -29.53 -4.26
N ILE A 195 -14.65 -29.17 -4.54
CA ILE A 195 -15.81 -30.04 -4.47
C ILE A 195 -16.40 -30.21 -5.87
N LYS A 196 -16.42 -31.44 -6.35
CA LYS A 196 -16.90 -31.77 -7.69
C LYS A 196 -18.27 -32.45 -7.64
N PRO A 197 -19.11 -32.29 -8.69
CA PRO A 197 -20.29 -33.09 -8.83
C PRO A 197 -19.93 -34.59 -8.95
N CYS A 198 -20.79 -35.45 -8.41
CA CYS A 198 -20.66 -36.89 -8.48
C CYS A 198 -22.05 -37.51 -8.57
N GLU A 199 -22.14 -38.87 -8.61
CA GLU A 199 -23.44 -39.55 -8.58
C GLU A 199 -24.24 -39.14 -7.34
N GLY A 200 -25.42 -38.57 -7.54
CA GLY A 200 -26.29 -38.05 -6.47
C GLY A 200 -26.02 -36.62 -6.01
N LYS A 201 -25.01 -35.94 -6.58
CA LYS A 201 -24.69 -34.53 -6.27
C LYS A 201 -24.56 -33.71 -7.55
N THR A 202 -25.45 -32.71 -7.73
CA THR A 202 -25.40 -31.78 -8.87
C THR A 202 -24.24 -30.77 -8.74
N GLN A 203 -23.93 -30.07 -9.83
CA GLN A 203 -22.93 -28.97 -9.78
C GLN A 203 -23.34 -27.87 -8.80
N GLU A 204 -24.62 -27.49 -8.78
CA GLU A 204 -25.13 -26.47 -7.86
C GLU A 204 -24.97 -26.89 -6.41
N GLN A 205 -25.29 -28.14 -6.07
CA GLN A 205 -25.07 -28.66 -4.70
C GLN A 205 -23.58 -28.73 -4.32
N ALA A 206 -22.70 -29.08 -5.26
CA ALA A 206 -21.27 -29.07 -5.02
C ALA A 206 -20.76 -27.64 -4.78
N ASP A 207 -21.23 -26.66 -5.56
CA ASP A 207 -20.86 -25.24 -5.40
C ASP A 207 -21.38 -24.67 -4.07
N GLU A 208 -22.62 -24.95 -3.69
CA GLU A 208 -23.20 -24.52 -2.40
C GLU A 208 -22.42 -25.08 -1.20
N GLU A 209 -22.09 -26.37 -1.23
CA GLU A 209 -21.32 -27.02 -0.15
C GLU A 209 -19.93 -26.40 -0.04
N MET A 210 -19.25 -26.18 -1.17
CA MET A 210 -17.92 -25.54 -1.21
C MET A 210 -17.96 -24.12 -0.65
N LEU A 211 -18.93 -23.30 -1.06
CA LEU A 211 -19.11 -21.94 -0.55
C LEU A 211 -19.45 -21.91 0.93
N SER A 212 -20.24 -22.88 1.42
CA SER A 212 -20.51 -23.03 2.85
C SER A 212 -19.26 -23.32 3.66
N ILE A 213 -18.38 -24.20 3.17
CA ILE A 213 -17.10 -24.49 3.81
C ILE A 213 -16.24 -23.25 3.85
N ILE A 214 -16.05 -22.55 2.72
CA ILE A 214 -15.24 -21.33 2.65
C ILE A 214 -15.75 -20.28 3.65
N LYS A 215 -17.08 -20.07 3.72
CA LYS A 215 -17.68 -19.13 4.64
C LYS A 215 -17.45 -19.52 6.09
N ASN A 216 -17.62 -20.79 6.44
CA ASN A 216 -17.38 -21.30 7.79
C ASN A 216 -15.90 -21.17 8.19
N ASP A 217 -14.97 -21.45 7.29
CA ASP A 217 -13.54 -21.34 7.56
C ASP A 217 -13.12 -19.88 7.72
N VAL A 218 -13.64 -18.97 6.90
CA VAL A 218 -13.42 -17.53 7.11
C VAL A 218 -13.91 -17.08 8.49
N ALA A 219 -15.12 -17.51 8.87
CA ALA A 219 -15.73 -17.14 10.15
C ALA A 219 -15.03 -17.74 11.36
N SER A 220 -14.51 -18.98 11.25
CA SER A 220 -13.94 -19.73 12.40
C SER A 220 -12.42 -19.68 12.48
N ILE A 221 -11.71 -19.32 11.39
CA ILE A 221 -10.25 -19.30 11.32
C ILE A 221 -9.75 -17.88 11.11
N VAL A 222 -10.10 -17.24 9.99
CA VAL A 222 -9.51 -15.96 9.59
C VAL A 222 -9.91 -14.82 10.51
N ILE A 223 -11.22 -14.62 10.71
CA ILE A 223 -11.74 -13.51 11.54
C ILE A 223 -11.25 -13.64 12.99
N PRO A 224 -11.33 -14.79 13.68
CA PRO A 224 -10.81 -14.94 15.03
C PRO A 224 -9.30 -14.68 15.14
N ARG A 225 -8.50 -15.09 14.16
CA ARG A 225 -7.05 -14.80 14.14
C ARG A 225 -6.78 -13.31 14.03
N VAL A 226 -7.56 -12.59 13.22
CA VAL A 226 -7.47 -11.12 13.13
C VAL A 226 -7.88 -10.48 14.46
N ILE A 227 -9.03 -10.86 15.03
CA ILE A 227 -9.53 -10.33 16.30
C ILE A 227 -8.49 -10.54 17.42
N ALA A 228 -7.85 -11.70 17.48
CA ALA A 228 -6.83 -12.00 18.50
C ALA A 228 -5.65 -11.00 18.50
N GLN A 229 -5.33 -10.42 17.34
CA GLN A 229 -4.23 -9.45 17.15
C GLN A 229 -4.62 -8.00 17.47
N LEU A 230 -5.90 -7.72 17.69
CA LEU A 230 -6.40 -6.36 17.88
C LEU A 230 -6.29 -5.89 19.34
N PRO A 231 -6.16 -4.58 19.59
CA PRO A 231 -6.32 -4.01 20.94
C PRO A 231 -7.74 -4.24 21.48
N GLU A 232 -7.88 -4.35 22.80
CA GLU A 232 -9.17 -4.61 23.45
C GLU A 232 -10.26 -3.61 23.06
N LYS A 233 -9.91 -2.33 22.90
CA LYS A 233 -10.84 -1.28 22.43
C LYS A 233 -11.47 -1.58 21.06
N VAL A 234 -10.72 -2.24 20.18
CA VAL A 234 -11.20 -2.60 18.83
C VAL A 234 -11.91 -3.95 18.86
N LYS A 235 -11.43 -4.92 19.66
CA LYS A 235 -12.13 -6.20 19.88
C LYS A 235 -13.56 -5.98 20.35
N ALA A 236 -13.77 -5.01 21.25
CA ALA A 236 -15.09 -4.68 21.79
C ALA A 236 -16.09 -4.16 20.74
N LEU A 237 -15.63 -3.77 19.55
CA LEU A 237 -16.50 -3.34 18.45
C LEU A 237 -17.07 -4.51 17.63
N PHE A 238 -16.53 -5.72 17.82
CA PHE A 238 -17.07 -6.94 17.22
C PHE A 238 -18.15 -7.49 18.14
N ASP A 239 -19.38 -7.40 17.70
CA ASP A 239 -20.54 -8.04 18.32
C ASP A 239 -20.98 -9.27 17.49
N ASP A 240 -21.91 -10.08 18.03
CA ASP A 240 -22.40 -11.27 17.33
C ASP A 240 -23.35 -10.95 16.16
N ASN A 241 -23.60 -9.67 15.88
CA ASN A 241 -24.60 -9.22 14.91
C ASN A 241 -24.02 -8.59 13.66
N TYR A 242 -22.69 -8.64 13.44
CA TYR A 242 -22.13 -8.13 12.19
C TYR A 242 -22.54 -9.03 11.01
N ILE A 243 -22.76 -8.41 9.85
CA ILE A 243 -23.13 -9.12 8.63
C ILE A 243 -21.88 -9.63 7.95
N LEU A 244 -21.79 -10.95 7.68
CA LEU A 244 -20.67 -11.56 6.98
C LEU A 244 -21.09 -12.06 5.59
N HIS A 245 -20.48 -11.49 4.55
CA HIS A 245 -20.57 -11.96 3.18
C HIS A 245 -19.23 -12.58 2.74
N VAL A 246 -19.27 -13.83 2.29
CA VAL A 246 -18.10 -14.52 1.72
C VAL A 246 -18.46 -15.03 0.34
N ASN A 247 -17.69 -14.65 -0.68
CA ASN A 247 -17.93 -14.97 -2.09
C ASN A 247 -19.41 -14.81 -2.50
N PRO A 248 -20.02 -13.63 -2.31
CA PRO A 248 -21.47 -13.47 -2.47
C PRO A 248 -21.98 -13.66 -3.90
N THR A 249 -21.09 -13.63 -4.89
CA THR A 249 -21.41 -13.89 -6.31
C THR A 249 -21.31 -15.35 -6.72
N GLY A 250 -20.92 -16.24 -5.78
CA GLY A 250 -20.67 -17.64 -6.04
C GLY A 250 -19.17 -17.99 -6.04
N LYS A 251 -18.80 -19.12 -6.63
CA LYS A 251 -17.40 -19.57 -6.65
C LYS A 251 -16.49 -18.60 -7.40
N PHE A 252 -15.25 -18.49 -6.89
CA PHE A 252 -14.24 -17.60 -7.42
C PHE A 252 -12.97 -18.42 -7.77
N VAL A 253 -13.06 -19.26 -8.78
CA VAL A 253 -11.98 -20.12 -9.25
C VAL A 253 -11.07 -19.38 -10.24
N ILE A 254 -11.67 -18.61 -11.16
CA ILE A 254 -10.94 -17.77 -12.11
C ILE A 254 -10.66 -16.43 -11.43
N GLY A 255 -9.39 -16.12 -11.20
CA GLY A 255 -8.96 -14.89 -10.55
C GLY A 255 -7.54 -14.50 -10.98
N GLY A 256 -6.99 -13.47 -10.33
CA GLY A 256 -5.71 -12.92 -10.70
C GLY A 256 -5.70 -12.33 -12.12
N PRO A 257 -4.53 -12.14 -12.73
CA PRO A 257 -4.39 -11.55 -14.07
C PRO A 257 -5.12 -12.31 -15.19
N HIS A 258 -5.50 -13.57 -14.96
CA HIS A 258 -6.36 -14.31 -15.89
C HIS A 258 -7.83 -13.87 -15.80
N GLY A 259 -8.29 -13.50 -14.62
CA GLY A 259 -9.68 -13.04 -14.41
C GLY A 259 -9.90 -11.60 -14.81
N ASP A 260 -8.94 -10.73 -14.56
CA ASP A 260 -8.99 -9.29 -14.81
C ASP A 260 -7.60 -8.72 -15.07
N THR A 261 -7.53 -7.70 -15.92
CA THR A 261 -6.27 -7.01 -16.24
C THR A 261 -5.87 -6.08 -15.09
N GLY A 262 -4.60 -6.13 -14.67
CA GLY A 262 -4.00 -5.25 -13.67
C GLY A 262 -3.07 -4.22 -14.27
N LEU A 263 -3.01 -3.06 -13.63
CA LEU A 263 -2.12 -1.95 -13.97
C LEU A 263 -1.55 -1.32 -12.72
N THR A 264 -0.30 -0.87 -12.80
CA THR A 264 0.34 -0.08 -11.75
C THR A 264 -0.47 1.17 -11.43
N GLY A 265 -0.67 1.44 -10.13
CA GLY A 265 -1.30 2.69 -9.66
C GLY A 265 -2.83 2.73 -9.77
N ARG A 266 -3.52 1.59 -9.92
CA ARG A 266 -4.99 1.54 -9.94
C ARG A 266 -5.63 1.23 -8.58
N LYS A 267 -4.86 1.12 -7.51
CA LYS A 267 -5.35 0.87 -6.14
C LYS A 267 -4.89 1.93 -5.14
N ILE A 268 -4.73 3.17 -5.61
CA ILE A 268 -4.16 4.29 -4.85
C ILE A 268 -4.94 4.62 -3.56
N ILE A 269 -6.23 4.38 -3.51
CA ILE A 269 -7.06 4.60 -2.32
C ILE A 269 -6.83 3.49 -1.29
N VAL A 270 -6.67 2.24 -1.74
CA VAL A 270 -6.26 1.09 -0.91
C VAL A 270 -4.83 1.30 -0.37
N ASP A 271 -3.94 1.87 -1.18
CA ASP A 271 -2.56 2.15 -0.81
C ASP A 271 -2.43 3.23 0.27
N THR A 272 -3.44 4.08 0.44
CA THR A 272 -3.41 5.24 1.31
C THR A 272 -4.40 5.16 2.47
N TYR A 273 -5.58 5.79 2.37
CA TYR A 273 -6.44 6.01 3.55
C TYR A 273 -7.87 5.47 3.39
N GLY A 274 -8.14 4.64 2.37
CA GLY A 274 -9.46 3.98 2.19
C GLY A 274 -10.63 4.94 1.99
N GLY A 275 -10.36 6.13 1.45
CA GLY A 275 -11.37 7.16 1.21
C GLY A 275 -11.63 8.11 2.39
N ARG A 276 -10.99 7.92 3.55
CA ARG A 276 -11.12 8.83 4.71
C ARG A 276 -10.28 10.10 4.52
N GLY A 277 -9.05 9.96 4.04
CA GLY A 277 -8.18 11.08 3.68
C GLY A 277 -8.23 11.37 2.18
N ALA A 278 -7.92 12.62 1.79
CA ALA A 278 -7.79 13.02 0.40
C ALA A 278 -6.58 12.32 -0.28
N HIS A 279 -6.60 12.28 -1.61
CA HIS A 279 -5.51 11.77 -2.44
C HIS A 279 -5.25 12.71 -3.61
N GLY A 280 -3.97 12.92 -3.97
CA GLY A 280 -3.59 13.80 -5.09
C GLY A 280 -3.77 13.20 -6.48
N GLY A 281 -4.02 11.89 -6.58
CA GLY A 281 -4.24 11.16 -7.83
C GLY A 281 -2.99 10.47 -8.39
N GLY A 282 -1.78 10.80 -7.92
CA GLY A 282 -0.53 10.19 -8.39
C GLY A 282 -0.31 8.78 -7.83
N ALA A 283 0.05 7.82 -8.69
CA ALA A 283 0.48 6.49 -8.28
C ALA A 283 1.83 6.54 -7.55
N PHE A 284 2.08 5.58 -6.65
CA PHE A 284 3.34 5.46 -5.92
C PHE A 284 4.28 4.44 -6.57
N SER A 285 3.80 3.22 -6.79
CA SER A 285 4.63 2.11 -7.25
C SER A 285 5.30 2.40 -8.59
N GLY A 286 6.54 1.93 -8.73
CA GLY A 286 7.37 2.14 -9.91
C GLY A 286 8.06 3.50 -10.00
N LYS A 287 7.80 4.42 -9.08
CA LYS A 287 8.38 5.78 -9.06
C LYS A 287 9.52 5.89 -8.06
N ASP A 288 10.70 6.34 -8.51
CA ASP A 288 11.83 6.69 -7.64
C ASP A 288 11.53 7.95 -6.80
N PRO A 289 12.29 8.20 -5.71
CA PRO A 289 11.95 9.26 -4.75
C PRO A 289 12.06 10.70 -5.29
N SER A 290 12.60 10.94 -6.47
CA SER A 290 12.56 12.26 -7.10
C SER A 290 11.16 12.65 -7.59
N LYS A 291 10.25 11.67 -7.70
CA LYS A 291 8.84 11.88 -8.01
C LYS A 291 8.09 12.22 -6.73
N VAL A 292 7.71 13.49 -6.61
CA VAL A 292 7.03 14.02 -5.41
C VAL A 292 5.67 13.38 -5.14
N ASP A 293 5.01 12.81 -6.14
CA ASP A 293 3.79 12.00 -5.96
C ASP A 293 3.96 10.95 -4.85
N ARG A 294 5.13 10.33 -4.79
CA ARG A 294 5.45 9.31 -3.79
C ARG A 294 6.15 9.91 -2.58
N SER A 295 7.27 10.57 -2.76
CA SER A 295 8.13 11.04 -1.67
C SER A 295 7.43 12.06 -0.78
N ALA A 296 6.71 13.02 -1.37
CA ALA A 296 6.01 14.03 -0.61
C ALA A 296 4.71 13.50 0.04
N ALA A 297 4.04 12.50 -0.54
CA ALA A 297 2.93 11.82 0.12
C ALA A 297 3.40 11.08 1.40
N TYR A 298 4.55 10.41 1.34
CA TYR A 298 5.16 9.78 2.52
C TYR A 298 5.56 10.82 3.57
N ALA A 299 6.16 11.94 3.16
CA ALA A 299 6.51 13.03 4.08
C ALA A 299 5.28 13.69 4.70
N ALA A 300 4.21 13.89 3.93
CA ALA A 300 2.94 14.40 4.44
C ALA A 300 2.28 13.44 5.45
N ARG A 301 2.36 12.11 5.20
CA ARG A 301 1.95 11.08 6.18
C ARG A 301 2.76 11.18 7.46
N HIS A 302 4.08 11.31 7.37
CA HIS A 302 4.94 11.45 8.54
C HIS A 302 4.53 12.64 9.41
N ILE A 303 4.25 13.79 8.80
CA ILE A 303 3.76 14.98 9.50
C ILE A 303 2.41 14.71 10.16
N ALA A 304 1.42 14.21 9.40
CA ALA A 304 0.08 13.96 9.91
C ALA A 304 0.09 12.99 11.11
N LYS A 305 0.82 11.89 10.98
CA LYS A 305 0.97 10.91 12.05
C LYS A 305 1.65 11.51 13.28
N THR A 306 2.73 12.27 13.08
CA THR A 306 3.46 12.91 14.18
C THR A 306 2.57 13.87 14.97
N LEU A 307 1.74 14.68 14.28
CA LEU A 307 0.80 15.60 14.92
C LEU A 307 -0.22 14.86 15.80
N VAL A 308 -0.83 13.80 15.27
CA VAL A 308 -1.82 13.00 16.02
C VAL A 308 -1.16 12.24 17.16
N MET A 309 -0.01 11.63 16.92
CA MET A 309 0.75 10.86 17.90
C MET A 309 1.28 11.73 19.06
N ALA A 310 1.64 12.98 18.76
CA ALA A 310 2.02 13.96 19.79
C ALA A 310 0.85 14.40 20.68
N GLY A 311 -0.38 14.15 20.26
CA GLY A 311 -1.58 14.60 20.96
C GLY A 311 -2.07 15.99 20.52
N GLY A 312 -1.56 16.51 19.42
CA GLY A 312 -1.95 17.83 18.88
C GLY A 312 -3.36 17.89 18.32
N ALA A 313 -3.87 16.75 17.83
CA ALA A 313 -5.22 16.59 17.29
C ALA A 313 -5.66 15.13 17.35
N ASP A 314 -6.97 14.82 17.19
CA ASP A 314 -7.46 13.46 17.02
C ASP A 314 -7.35 12.97 15.57
N GLU A 315 -7.36 13.88 14.60
CA GLU A 315 -7.06 13.60 13.20
C GLU A 315 -6.35 14.79 12.54
N ALA A 316 -5.56 14.53 11.52
CA ALA A 316 -4.86 15.56 10.75
C ALA A 316 -4.78 15.15 9.28
N LEU A 317 -5.15 16.08 8.40
CA LEU A 317 -4.91 16.03 6.96
C LEU A 317 -3.84 17.06 6.62
N VAL A 318 -2.79 16.63 5.94
CA VAL A 318 -1.69 17.49 5.48
C VAL A 318 -1.69 17.51 3.96
N GLN A 319 -1.78 18.70 3.36
CA GLN A 319 -1.59 18.90 1.93
C GLN A 319 -0.24 19.58 1.68
N VAL A 320 0.49 19.10 0.69
CA VAL A 320 1.66 19.78 0.14
C VAL A 320 1.52 19.88 -1.37
N ALA A 321 1.93 21.02 -1.96
CA ALA A 321 1.86 21.23 -3.40
C ALA A 321 3.20 21.72 -3.96
N TYR A 322 3.53 21.27 -5.18
CA TYR A 322 4.76 21.64 -5.89
C TYR A 322 4.47 22.18 -7.29
N ALA A 323 5.38 23.02 -7.75
CA ALA A 323 5.53 23.37 -9.15
C ALA A 323 6.72 22.61 -9.74
N ILE A 324 6.60 22.12 -10.97
CA ILE A 324 7.69 21.38 -11.64
C ILE A 324 8.98 22.23 -11.67
N GLY A 325 10.11 21.60 -11.35
CA GLY A 325 11.43 22.25 -11.36
C GLY A 325 11.70 23.21 -10.22
N VAL A 326 10.76 23.40 -9.27
CA VAL A 326 10.92 24.25 -8.08
C VAL A 326 11.13 23.39 -6.86
N ALA A 327 12.15 23.70 -6.05
CA ALA A 327 12.49 22.92 -4.86
C ALA A 327 11.52 23.23 -3.70
N GLU A 328 11.24 24.50 -3.44
CA GLU A 328 10.33 24.90 -2.36
C GLU A 328 8.89 24.53 -2.72
N PRO A 329 8.12 23.90 -1.79
CA PRO A 329 6.71 23.67 -2.01
C PRO A 329 5.96 24.99 -2.18
N VAL A 330 5.00 25.03 -3.11
CA VAL A 330 4.10 26.16 -3.33
C VAL A 330 3.23 26.42 -2.11
N SER A 331 2.77 25.34 -1.47
CA SER A 331 1.97 25.40 -0.25
C SER A 331 2.19 24.17 0.64
N LEU A 332 2.02 24.38 1.95
CA LEU A 332 1.83 23.34 2.95
C LEU A 332 0.67 23.78 3.83
N TYR A 333 -0.33 22.90 3.98
CA TYR A 333 -1.54 23.17 4.75
C TYR A 333 -1.89 21.96 5.63
N VAL A 334 -2.22 22.23 6.88
CA VAL A 334 -2.70 21.24 7.84
C VAL A 334 -4.16 21.56 8.16
N ASN A 335 -5.01 20.54 8.12
CA ASN A 335 -6.41 20.60 8.56
C ASN A 335 -6.63 19.54 9.64
N THR A 336 -6.98 19.97 10.83
CA THR A 336 -7.30 19.09 11.96
C THR A 336 -8.77 18.67 12.01
N ASN A 337 -9.57 19.08 11.04
CA ASN A 337 -11.02 18.84 10.98
C ASN A 337 -11.75 19.28 12.26
N GLY A 338 -11.25 20.30 12.94
CA GLY A 338 -11.80 20.81 14.20
C GLY A 338 -11.48 19.95 15.43
N THR A 339 -10.55 19.02 15.32
CA THR A 339 -10.13 18.12 16.43
C THR A 339 -8.84 18.57 17.12
N ALA A 340 -8.34 19.78 16.82
CA ALA A 340 -7.15 20.34 17.47
C ALA A 340 -7.30 20.31 19.00
N LYS A 341 -6.25 19.89 19.69
CA LYS A 341 -6.15 19.85 21.16
C LYS A 341 -5.18 20.89 21.70
N VAL A 342 -4.67 21.73 20.83
CA VAL A 342 -3.79 22.86 21.12
C VAL A 342 -4.54 24.17 20.86
N ASP A 343 -4.20 25.21 21.61
CA ASP A 343 -4.79 26.54 21.41
C ASP A 343 -4.14 27.27 20.23
N LYS A 344 -4.32 26.67 19.04
CA LYS A 344 -3.81 27.19 17.77
C LYS A 344 -4.80 26.84 16.64
N THR A 345 -4.91 27.76 15.70
CA THR A 345 -5.64 27.54 14.45
C THR A 345 -4.86 26.60 13.51
N ASP A 346 -5.54 25.99 12.55
CA ASP A 346 -4.91 25.18 11.53
C ASP A 346 -3.85 25.95 10.71
N ALA A 347 -4.04 27.26 10.53
CA ALA A 347 -3.06 28.13 9.87
C ALA A 347 -1.78 28.30 10.71
N GLU A 348 -1.88 28.47 12.02
CA GLU A 348 -0.74 28.54 12.93
C GLU A 348 -0.03 27.19 13.04
N ILE A 349 -0.78 26.09 13.09
CA ILE A 349 -0.22 24.75 13.05
C ILE A 349 0.57 24.52 11.74
N SER A 350 0.01 24.94 10.60
CA SER A 350 0.67 24.85 9.29
C SER A 350 2.00 25.63 9.25
N ALA A 351 2.02 26.84 9.82
CA ALA A 351 3.22 27.67 9.88
C ALA A 351 4.33 26.98 10.71
N ILE A 352 3.97 26.47 11.89
CA ILE A 352 4.91 25.76 12.77
C ILE A 352 5.45 24.48 12.10
N VAL A 353 4.58 23.70 11.47
CA VAL A 353 4.97 22.48 10.74
C VAL A 353 5.95 22.82 9.61
N LYS A 354 5.73 23.92 8.88
CA LYS A 354 6.64 24.35 7.82
C LYS A 354 8.03 24.72 8.33
N GLU A 355 8.14 25.23 9.55
CA GLU A 355 9.45 25.54 10.18
C GLU A 355 10.20 24.27 10.61
N ILE A 356 9.48 23.22 11.03
CA ILE A 356 10.06 21.97 11.54
C ILE A 356 10.48 21.03 10.42
N PHE A 357 9.63 20.91 9.37
CA PHE A 357 9.81 19.93 8.31
C PHE A 357 10.23 20.60 7.00
N ASP A 358 11.49 20.42 6.63
CA ASP A 358 11.95 20.78 5.29
C ASP A 358 11.31 19.84 4.27
N MET A 359 10.44 20.40 3.43
CA MET A 359 9.66 19.67 2.43
C MET A 359 10.24 19.80 1.02
N ARG A 360 11.46 20.28 0.84
CA ARG A 360 12.17 20.21 -0.43
C ARG A 360 12.42 18.75 -0.81
N PRO A 361 12.31 18.35 -2.09
CA PRO A 361 12.43 16.96 -2.51
C PRO A 361 13.67 16.25 -1.97
N TYR A 362 14.84 16.88 -2.08
CA TYR A 362 16.09 16.31 -1.58
C TYR A 362 16.13 16.14 -0.04
N ALA A 363 15.56 17.09 0.69
CA ALA A 363 15.45 16.98 2.15
C ALA A 363 14.55 15.82 2.58
N ILE A 364 13.45 15.59 1.85
CA ILE A 364 12.57 14.43 2.06
C ILE A 364 13.31 13.12 1.79
N GLU A 365 13.99 13.01 0.63
CA GLU A 365 14.76 11.82 0.27
C GLU A 365 15.76 11.43 1.34
N ARG A 366 16.51 12.41 1.87
CA ARG A 366 17.49 12.19 2.94
C ARG A 366 16.85 11.81 4.27
N ARG A 367 15.85 12.59 4.72
CA ARG A 367 15.18 12.39 6.01
C ARG A 367 14.55 11.01 6.10
N LEU A 368 13.88 10.58 5.03
CA LEU A 368 13.17 9.30 4.96
C LEU A 368 14.01 8.18 4.32
N LYS A 369 15.29 8.41 4.00
CA LYS A 369 16.23 7.43 3.42
C LYS A 369 15.69 6.76 2.14
N LEU A 370 14.99 7.50 1.30
CA LEU A 370 14.23 6.96 0.17
C LEU A 370 15.10 6.47 -1.00
N ARG A 371 16.41 6.73 -1.03
CA ARG A 371 17.33 6.19 -2.05
C ARG A 371 17.75 4.74 -1.80
N ASN A 372 17.17 4.08 -0.81
CA ASN A 372 17.35 2.66 -0.54
C ASN A 372 16.28 1.82 -1.24
N PRO A 373 16.56 0.54 -1.54
CA PRO A 373 15.60 -0.39 -2.16
C PRO A 373 14.58 -0.89 -1.09
N ILE A 374 13.57 -0.07 -0.80
CA ILE A 374 12.59 -0.26 0.28
C ILE A 374 11.15 -0.35 -0.24
N TYR A 375 10.95 -0.48 -1.54
CA TYR A 375 9.68 -0.22 -2.18
C TYR A 375 8.81 -1.45 -2.41
N GLN A 376 9.38 -2.61 -2.75
CA GLN A 376 8.62 -3.83 -3.00
C GLN A 376 7.72 -4.20 -1.82
N GLU A 377 8.18 -4.03 -0.59
CA GLU A 377 7.44 -4.32 0.64
C GLU A 377 6.26 -3.35 0.88
N THR A 378 6.24 -2.21 0.19
CA THR A 378 5.15 -1.24 0.30
C THR A 378 3.97 -1.56 -0.62
N ALA A 379 4.22 -2.31 -1.68
CA ALA A 379 3.33 -2.50 -2.80
C ALA A 379 2.09 -3.36 -2.53
N SER A 380 1.92 -3.88 -1.31
CA SER A 380 0.74 -4.65 -0.89
C SER A 380 0.34 -4.33 0.54
N TYR A 381 -0.98 -4.41 0.82
CA TYR A 381 -1.58 -4.16 2.14
C TYR A 381 -1.35 -2.74 2.68
N GLY A 382 -1.29 -1.75 1.79
CA GLY A 382 -1.14 -0.33 2.11
C GLY A 382 0.30 0.13 2.32
N HIS A 383 0.58 1.36 1.88
CA HIS A 383 1.86 2.04 2.08
C HIS A 383 1.95 2.71 3.46
N MET A 384 0.80 2.96 4.10
CA MET A 384 0.67 3.67 5.37
C MET A 384 0.22 2.73 6.48
N GLY A 385 0.44 3.14 7.74
CA GLY A 385 0.04 2.37 8.92
C GLY A 385 0.91 1.14 9.19
N ARG A 386 2.11 1.10 8.62
CA ARG A 386 3.06 -0.01 8.76
C ARG A 386 4.02 0.24 9.94
N THR A 387 4.63 -0.83 10.42
CA THR A 387 5.64 -0.72 11.48
C THR A 387 7.03 -0.55 10.86
N PRO A 388 7.79 0.51 11.22
CA PRO A 388 9.18 0.64 10.81
C PRO A 388 10.01 -0.57 11.28
N MET A 389 10.84 -1.09 10.39
CA MET A 389 11.71 -2.23 10.68
C MET A 389 12.95 -2.23 9.81
N THR A 390 14.05 -2.78 10.33
CA THR A 390 15.26 -3.02 9.54
C THR A 390 15.26 -4.46 9.05
N ILE A 391 15.51 -4.66 7.77
CA ILE A 391 15.64 -5.98 7.16
C ILE A 391 16.92 -6.07 6.33
N THR A 392 17.40 -7.29 6.12
CA THR A 392 18.49 -7.57 5.18
C THR A 392 17.88 -8.00 3.85
N LYS A 393 18.25 -7.30 2.77
CA LYS A 393 17.87 -7.66 1.40
C LYS A 393 19.10 -8.11 0.62
N THR A 394 18.92 -9.13 -0.20
CA THR A 394 19.96 -9.63 -1.11
C THR A 394 19.45 -9.55 -2.54
N PHE A 395 20.19 -8.82 -3.37
CA PHE A 395 19.95 -8.67 -4.78
C PHE A 395 21.00 -9.48 -5.55
N THR A 396 20.57 -10.20 -6.57
CA THR A 396 21.46 -11.04 -7.39
C THR A 396 21.22 -10.72 -8.86
N SER A 397 22.23 -10.17 -9.50
CA SER A 397 22.23 -9.86 -10.91
C SER A 397 23.33 -10.64 -11.62
N LYS A 398 23.04 -11.12 -12.82
CA LYS A 398 24.05 -11.75 -13.71
C LYS A 398 25.13 -10.77 -14.15
N TYR A 399 24.83 -9.47 -14.10
CA TYR A 399 25.66 -8.39 -14.62
C TYR A 399 26.40 -7.64 -13.52
N GLU A 400 25.71 -7.37 -12.41
CA GLU A 400 26.21 -6.57 -11.28
C GLU A 400 26.73 -7.44 -10.10
N GLY A 401 26.49 -8.75 -10.15
CA GLY A 401 26.83 -9.68 -9.07
C GLY A 401 25.81 -9.68 -7.92
N THR A 402 26.23 -10.19 -6.77
CA THR A 402 25.38 -10.26 -5.57
C THR A 402 25.69 -9.12 -4.61
N LYS A 403 24.68 -8.40 -4.17
CA LYS A 403 24.77 -7.33 -3.18
C LYS A 403 23.79 -7.58 -2.03
N THR A 404 24.33 -7.62 -0.81
CA THR A 404 23.53 -7.73 0.42
C THR A 404 23.63 -6.43 1.20
N MET A 405 22.50 -5.91 1.66
CA MET A 405 22.42 -4.66 2.39
C MET A 405 21.31 -4.66 3.43
N GLU A 406 21.53 -3.94 4.53
CA GLU A 406 20.47 -3.63 5.49
C GLU A 406 19.72 -2.40 5.04
N VAL A 407 18.40 -2.45 5.06
CA VAL A 407 17.52 -1.35 4.72
C VAL A 407 16.46 -1.16 5.78
N GLU A 408 16.05 0.09 5.98
CA GLU A 408 15.02 0.46 6.94
C GLU A 408 13.72 0.76 6.19
N LEU A 409 12.71 -0.09 6.42
CA LEU A 409 11.39 0.01 5.80
C LEU A 409 10.48 0.98 6.55
N PHE A 410 9.54 1.59 5.83
CA PHE A 410 8.47 2.44 6.36
C PHE A 410 8.97 3.58 7.25
N THR A 411 10.04 4.24 6.83
CA THR A 411 10.69 5.31 7.60
C THR A 411 9.78 6.50 7.89
N TRP A 412 8.74 6.73 7.07
CA TRP A 412 7.71 7.76 7.27
C TRP A 412 6.69 7.41 8.37
N GLU A 413 6.77 6.22 8.95
CA GLU A 413 5.95 5.79 10.08
C GLU A 413 6.69 5.91 11.43
N LYS A 414 7.89 6.50 11.47
CA LYS A 414 8.65 6.72 12.70
C LYS A 414 8.02 7.77 13.60
N ASP A 415 8.44 7.77 14.87
CA ASP A 415 8.03 8.67 15.94
C ASP A 415 9.10 9.72 16.30
N ASP A 416 10.12 9.85 15.46
CA ASP A 416 11.34 10.62 15.71
C ASP A 416 11.11 12.14 15.89
N TYR A 417 10.00 12.70 15.36
CA TYR A 417 9.62 14.09 15.52
C TYR A 417 8.54 14.34 16.59
N VAL A 418 8.01 13.31 17.25
CA VAL A 418 6.94 13.45 18.25
C VAL A 418 7.35 14.40 19.39
N ASN A 419 8.54 14.24 19.93
CA ASN A 419 9.02 15.10 21.02
C ASN A 419 9.29 16.55 20.56
N VAL A 420 9.67 16.75 19.30
CA VAL A 420 9.84 18.08 18.71
C VAL A 420 8.50 18.80 18.64
N ILE A 421 7.47 18.10 18.15
CA ILE A 421 6.11 18.65 18.08
C ILE A 421 5.56 18.93 19.47
N LYS A 422 5.70 18.01 20.43
CA LYS A 422 5.28 18.22 21.82
C LYS A 422 5.86 19.48 22.41
N LYS A 423 7.17 19.67 22.26
CA LYS A 423 7.88 20.85 22.76
C LYS A 423 7.38 22.14 22.09
N GLN A 424 7.14 22.11 20.78
CA GLN A 424 6.72 23.28 20.02
C GLN A 424 5.28 23.72 20.31
N PHE A 425 4.44 22.77 20.72
CA PHE A 425 3.04 23.04 21.08
C PHE A 425 2.79 23.08 22.60
N ASP A 426 3.82 22.92 23.42
CA ASP A 426 3.74 22.89 24.89
C ASP A 426 2.76 21.82 25.43
N ILE A 427 2.82 20.58 24.88
CA ILE A 427 1.96 19.42 25.23
C ILE A 427 2.76 18.18 25.62
#